data_54c8a40f8964be7ff503e94af70902a2
#
_entry.id   54c8a40f8964be7ff503e94af70902a2
#
_cell.length_a   1.000
_cell.length_b   1.000
_cell.length_c   1.000
_cell.angle_alpha   90.00
_cell.angle_beta   90.00
_cell.angle_gamma   90.00
#
_symmetry.space_group_name_H-M   'P 1'
#
loop_
_entity.id
_entity.type
_entity.pdbx_description
1 polymer ?
#
loop_
_entity_poly.entity_id
_entity_poly.type
_entity_poly.pdbx_seq_one_letter_code
_entity_poly.pdbx_strand_id
1 'polypeptide(L)'
;MTENDLVLCKTCSCCPEQYDLVDRDGYTLAYFRLRHGYFSVECPDVGGDLVYQAYPDGDGEFEDYERDTYITSAMEAVRKRYGWEEIAWRMT
;
A
#
# COMPACT_ATOMS: atom_id res chain seq x y z
N MET A 1 18.62 7.54 -1.14
CA MET A 1 17.58 8.52 -1.51
C MET A 1 16.37 8.35 -0.60
N THR A 2 15.83 9.45 -0.11
CA THR A 2 14.67 9.45 0.78
C THR A 2 13.46 9.96 0.01
N GLU A 3 12.33 9.28 0.12
CA GLU A 3 11.09 9.76 -0.48
C GLU A 3 10.12 10.17 0.62
N ASN A 4 9.52 11.35 0.49
CA ASN A 4 8.60 11.90 1.47
C ASN A 4 7.42 12.61 0.78
N ASP A 5 6.48 13.10 1.58
CA ASP A 5 5.24 13.73 1.09
C ASP A 5 4.39 12.77 0.25
N LEU A 6 4.50 11.49 0.52
CA LEU A 6 3.66 10.48 -0.11
C LEU A 6 2.30 10.43 0.58
N VAL A 7 1.27 10.15 -0.18
CA VAL A 7 -0.09 10.03 0.36
C VAL A 7 -0.67 8.69 -0.05
N LEU A 8 -1.19 7.96 0.92
CA LEU A 8 -1.90 6.72 0.68
C LEU A 8 -3.39 7.06 0.60
N CYS A 9 -3.94 7.02 -0.60
CA CYS A 9 -5.31 7.43 -0.88
C CYS A 9 -6.20 6.19 -0.99
N LYS A 10 -7.24 6.13 -0.16
CA LYS A 10 -8.21 5.04 -0.24
C LYS A 10 -9.06 5.24 -1.50
N THR A 11 -9.08 4.23 -2.38
CA THR A 11 -9.75 4.31 -3.67
C THR A 11 -11.11 3.63 -3.70
N CYS A 12 -11.47 2.94 -2.60
CA CYS A 12 -12.78 2.31 -2.47
C CYS A 12 -13.29 2.53 -1.05
N SER A 13 -14.52 2.99 -0.92
CA SER A 13 -15.11 3.34 0.39
C SER A 13 -15.58 2.12 1.19
N CYS A 14 -15.65 0.96 0.54
CA CYS A 14 -16.03 -0.29 1.21
C CYS A 14 -15.13 -1.42 0.72
N CYS A 15 -15.64 -2.65 0.64
CA CYS A 15 -14.86 -3.80 0.18
C CYS A 15 -14.73 -3.82 -1.33
N PRO A 16 -13.56 -4.18 -1.87
CA PRO A 16 -12.30 -4.46 -1.17
C PRO A 16 -11.63 -3.19 -0.68
N GLU A 17 -10.83 -3.31 0.37
CA GLU A 17 -10.03 -2.19 0.87
C GLU A 17 -8.86 -1.98 -0.08
N GLN A 18 -8.79 -0.81 -0.72
CA GLN A 18 -7.81 -0.51 -1.76
C GLN A 18 -7.24 0.88 -1.58
N TYR A 19 -5.98 1.05 -1.96
CA TYR A 19 -5.28 2.33 -1.87
C TYR A 19 -4.34 2.52 -3.05
N ASP A 20 -4.15 3.77 -3.44
CA ASP A 20 -3.05 4.18 -4.30
C ASP A 20 -2.06 4.98 -3.47
N LEU A 21 -0.77 4.66 -3.58
CA LEU A 21 0.28 5.49 -3.00
C LEU A 21 0.72 6.47 -4.06
N VAL A 22 0.55 7.76 -3.80
CA VAL A 22 0.85 8.81 -4.77
C VAL A 22 1.91 9.76 -4.24
N ASP A 23 2.71 10.32 -5.15
CA ASP A 23 3.71 11.32 -4.81
C ASP A 23 3.11 12.73 -4.86
N ARG A 24 3.94 13.74 -4.58
CA ARG A 24 3.48 15.13 -4.56
C ARG A 24 3.00 15.63 -5.92
N ASP A 25 3.44 15.00 -7.00
CA ASP A 25 3.04 15.35 -8.36
C ASP A 25 1.81 14.58 -8.84
N GLY A 26 1.28 13.70 -7.99
CA GLY A 26 0.08 12.93 -8.30
C GLY A 26 0.33 11.61 -9.03
N TYR A 27 1.59 11.21 -9.19
CA TYR A 27 1.90 9.93 -9.82
C TYR A 27 1.70 8.78 -8.86
N THR A 28 1.07 7.70 -9.34
CA THR A 28 0.88 6.49 -8.56
C THR A 28 2.19 5.70 -8.52
N LEU A 29 2.61 5.35 -7.32
CA LEU A 29 3.85 4.61 -7.08
C LEU A 29 3.60 3.16 -6.67
N ALA A 30 2.43 2.86 -6.13
CA ALA A 30 2.08 1.51 -5.70
C ALA A 30 0.57 1.38 -5.57
N TYR A 31 0.08 0.16 -5.79
CA TYR A 31 -1.33 -0.18 -5.68
C TYR A 31 -1.50 -1.25 -4.60
N PHE A 32 -2.34 -0.97 -3.60
CA PHE A 32 -2.59 -1.84 -2.45
C PHE A 32 -4.02 -2.37 -2.52
N ARG A 33 -4.20 -3.67 -2.34
CA ARG A 33 -5.53 -4.26 -2.40
C ARG A 33 -5.66 -5.45 -1.46
N LEU A 34 -6.71 -5.41 -0.62
CA LEU A 34 -7.11 -6.55 0.20
C LEU A 34 -8.43 -7.09 -0.31
N ARG A 35 -8.43 -8.33 -0.78
CA ARG A 35 -9.62 -8.98 -1.30
C ARG A 35 -9.59 -10.47 -0.99
N HIS A 36 -10.69 -11.00 -0.47
CA HIS A 36 -10.82 -12.41 -0.14
C HIS A 36 -9.70 -12.90 0.78
N GLY A 37 -9.31 -12.09 1.76
CA GLY A 37 -8.27 -12.45 2.71
C GLY A 37 -6.86 -12.44 2.13
N TYR A 38 -6.67 -11.88 0.95
CA TYR A 38 -5.37 -11.78 0.29
C TYR A 38 -5.01 -10.32 0.09
N PHE A 39 -3.92 -9.88 0.72
CA PHE A 39 -3.41 -8.53 0.61
C PHE A 39 -2.21 -8.52 -0.32
N SER A 40 -2.25 -7.66 -1.34
CA SER A 40 -1.16 -7.55 -2.31
C SER A 40 -0.83 -6.10 -2.59
N VAL A 41 0.44 -5.87 -2.94
CA VAL A 41 0.94 -4.55 -3.35
C VAL A 41 1.72 -4.71 -4.63
N GLU A 42 1.34 -3.93 -5.64
CA GLU A 42 1.95 -3.95 -6.96
C GLU A 42 2.57 -2.58 -7.25
N CYS A 43 3.73 -2.57 -7.87
CA CYS A 43 4.42 -1.34 -8.25
C CYS A 43 4.71 -1.34 -9.74
N PRO A 44 4.51 -0.20 -10.41
CA PRO A 44 4.11 1.11 -9.87
C PRO A 44 2.60 1.28 -9.70
N ASP A 45 1.81 0.36 -10.22
CA ASP A 45 0.35 0.46 -10.20
C ASP A 45 -0.24 -0.94 -10.42
N VAL A 46 -1.55 -1.01 -10.51
CA VAL A 46 -2.27 -2.27 -10.80
C VAL A 46 -1.68 -2.90 -12.08
N GLY A 47 -1.44 -4.21 -12.01
CA GLY A 47 -0.81 -4.93 -13.12
C GLY A 47 0.71 -4.85 -13.15
N GLY A 48 1.31 -4.15 -12.21
CA GLY A 48 2.76 -4.06 -12.09
C GLY A 48 3.37 -5.25 -11.37
N ASP A 49 4.60 -5.08 -10.90
CA ASP A 49 5.31 -6.14 -10.18
C ASP A 49 4.77 -6.32 -8.78
N LEU A 50 4.50 -7.55 -8.38
CA LEU A 50 4.09 -7.86 -7.02
C LEU A 50 5.30 -7.70 -6.09
N VAL A 51 5.21 -6.77 -5.12
CA VAL A 51 6.30 -6.48 -4.20
C VAL A 51 6.01 -6.93 -2.78
N TYR A 52 4.75 -7.20 -2.45
CA TYR A 52 4.36 -7.64 -1.11
C TYR A 52 3.06 -8.41 -1.18
N GLN A 53 2.95 -9.46 -0.36
CA GLN A 53 1.70 -10.20 -0.23
C GLN A 53 1.59 -10.74 1.18
N ALA A 54 0.36 -10.87 1.67
CA ALA A 54 0.08 -11.37 3.01
C ALA A 54 -1.35 -11.88 3.08
N TYR A 55 -1.65 -12.59 4.17
CA TYR A 55 -2.98 -13.16 4.40
C TYR A 55 -3.48 -12.71 5.76
N PRO A 56 -4.01 -11.47 5.86
CA PRO A 56 -4.53 -10.94 7.12
C PRO A 56 -5.80 -11.66 7.55
N ASP A 57 -6.27 -11.38 8.76
CA ASP A 57 -7.52 -11.94 9.27
C ASP A 57 -8.74 -11.35 8.57
N GLY A 58 -8.67 -10.08 8.17
CA GLY A 58 -9.75 -9.43 7.44
C GLY A 58 -9.91 -10.01 6.06
N ASP A 59 -11.13 -10.11 5.57
CA ASP A 59 -11.44 -10.71 4.27
C ASP A 59 -11.41 -9.66 3.15
N GLY A 60 -12.31 -8.68 3.18
CA GLY A 60 -12.35 -7.60 2.20
C GLY A 60 -11.90 -6.27 2.79
N GLU A 61 -11.77 -6.20 4.11
CA GLU A 61 -11.24 -5.06 4.86
C GLU A 61 -10.37 -5.61 5.97
N PHE A 62 -9.29 -4.87 6.29
CA PHE A 62 -8.47 -5.25 7.45
C PHE A 62 -9.29 -5.10 8.72
N GLU A 63 -9.03 -5.99 9.69
CA GLU A 63 -9.47 -5.74 11.06
C GLU A 63 -8.69 -4.53 11.57
N ASP A 64 -9.30 -3.69 12.39
CA ASP A 64 -8.66 -2.46 12.84
C ASP A 64 -7.35 -2.71 13.58
N TYR A 65 -7.27 -3.83 14.33
CA TYR A 65 -6.06 -4.15 15.10
C TYR A 65 -4.86 -4.52 14.21
N GLU A 66 -5.09 -4.89 12.95
CA GLU A 66 -4.02 -5.40 12.08
C GLU A 66 -3.64 -4.42 10.96
N ARG A 67 -4.50 -3.46 10.63
CA ARG A 67 -4.30 -2.58 9.46
C ARG A 67 -2.95 -1.90 9.44
N ASP A 68 -2.58 -1.24 10.54
CA ASP A 68 -1.34 -0.48 10.59
C ASP A 68 -0.12 -1.39 10.39
N THR A 69 -0.16 -2.58 10.94
CA THR A 69 0.94 -3.55 10.80
C THR A 69 1.15 -3.94 9.35
N TYR A 70 0.07 -4.30 8.66
CA TYR A 70 0.19 -4.74 7.26
C TYR A 70 0.53 -3.59 6.33
N ILE A 71 -0.06 -2.41 6.53
CA ILE A 71 0.26 -1.24 5.70
C ILE A 71 1.72 -0.84 5.91
N THR A 72 2.21 -0.82 7.15
CA THR A 72 3.60 -0.47 7.44
C THR A 72 4.58 -1.47 6.81
N SER A 73 4.28 -2.77 6.90
CA SER A 73 5.10 -3.80 6.27
C SER A 73 5.13 -3.64 4.76
N ALA A 74 3.99 -3.34 4.16
CA ALA A 74 3.90 -3.12 2.72
C ALA A 74 4.69 -1.88 2.29
N MET A 75 4.64 -0.80 3.08
CA MET A 75 5.43 0.41 2.80
C MET A 75 6.92 0.12 2.82
N GLU A 76 7.36 -0.74 3.73
CA GLU A 76 8.76 -1.16 3.78
C GLU A 76 9.16 -1.92 2.51
N ALA A 77 8.28 -2.77 1.99
CA ALA A 77 8.52 -3.47 0.74
C ALA A 77 8.59 -2.50 -0.45
N VAL A 78 7.73 -1.50 -0.47
CA VAL A 78 7.74 -0.45 -1.49
C VAL A 78 9.06 0.32 -1.44
N ARG A 79 9.47 0.70 -0.23
CA ARG A 79 10.74 1.41 -0.03
C ARG A 79 11.90 0.62 -0.64
N LYS A 80 11.97 -0.67 -0.36
CA LYS A 80 13.02 -1.56 -0.87
C LYS A 80 12.95 -1.68 -2.39
N ARG A 81 11.74 -1.78 -2.93
CA ARG A 81 11.54 -1.91 -4.39
C ARG A 81 12.12 -0.71 -5.14
N TYR A 82 11.96 0.50 -4.59
CA TYR A 82 12.45 1.72 -5.21
C TYR A 82 13.88 2.08 -4.80
N GLY A 83 14.46 1.36 -3.83
CA GLY A 83 15.82 1.62 -3.38
C GLY A 83 15.96 2.89 -2.54
N TRP A 84 14.89 3.34 -1.91
CA TRP A 84 14.93 4.52 -1.06
C TRP A 84 15.53 4.19 0.31
N GLU A 85 16.24 5.14 0.91
CA GLU A 85 16.76 4.97 2.27
C GLU A 85 15.65 5.05 3.30
N GLU A 86 14.67 5.92 3.07
CA GLU A 86 13.54 6.14 3.97
C GLU A 86 12.28 6.39 3.14
N ILE A 87 11.14 6.19 3.77
CA ILE A 87 9.84 6.50 3.18
C ILE A 87 9.00 7.22 4.23
N ALA A 88 8.40 8.35 3.85
CA ALA A 88 7.51 9.11 4.71
C ALA A 88 6.18 9.31 3.98
N TRP A 89 5.11 8.92 4.62
CA TRP A 89 3.78 8.91 4.01
C TRP A 89 2.70 9.19 5.05
N ARG A 90 1.53 9.56 4.57
CA ARG A 90 0.35 9.74 5.43
C ARG A 90 -0.87 9.19 4.70
N MET A 91 -1.90 8.88 5.47
CA MET A 91 -3.20 8.48 4.90
C MET A 91 -4.10 9.71 4.75
N THR A 92 -4.91 9.69 3.72
CA THR A 92 -5.98 10.69 3.56
C THR A 92 -7.24 10.27 4.29
#